data_06f424aa305a3930cb4526c2f227237e
#
_entry.id   06f424aa305a3930cb4526c2f227237e
#
_cell.length_a   1.000
_cell.length_b   1.000
_cell.length_c   1.000
_cell.angle_alpha   90.00
_cell.angle_beta   90.00
_cell.angle_gamma   90.00
#
_symmetry.space_group_name_H-M   'P 1'
#
loop_
_entity.id
_entity.type
_entity.pdbx_description
1 polymer ?
#
loop_
_entity_poly.entity_id
_entity_poly.type
_entity_poly.pdbx_seq_one_letter_code
_entity_poly.pdbx_strand_id
1 'polypeptide(L)'
;MKDMKEYLKQIDEVIARGPYQDTWDSLSTHPVPEWFRAAKFGIFIHWGVYSVPVFGNEWYPRNMYIQGSPEFEHHIKTYGPHKEFGYKDFIPMFKAEKFDAEEWASLFEEAGAKYVVPVAEHHDGFQMYKSSLSHWNAAEMGPKRDTLGELCQAFEKHGLVSCASSHRAEHWFFMGHGKDFDSDIKDPMKRGDLYWPAMPEGDHQDIFSEPAPNEEYLQDWLTRTCEIIDEYHPKLLYFDWWIQHQAFRPYLKKLAAYYYNRAQEWGEEVLITYKHDAFMFGTALVDIERGQFADVKPYYWQTDTAVALNSWCYTENNEYRPAADIIRDMVDIISKNGNLLLNIGPRADGTIPAEDAAILREIGAWLKVNGEAIYNTHLWRKYGEGPTQVIEGQFSDKIKKEFTSNDIRYTMNGDNLYAIVMCCSPDGSYTIPSLGKQDASSKPNFAGIIRDVSVLGFDSPCAWTRDESGLHIKVENVLTDKPVVFKVNLD
;
A
#
# COMPACT_ATOMS: atom_id res chain seq x y z
N MET A 1 4.45 0.69 -31.83
CA MET A 1 4.88 -0.05 -30.62
C MET A 1 6.40 -0.05 -30.57
N LYS A 2 6.97 0.23 -29.39
CA LYS A 2 8.41 0.20 -29.15
C LYS A 2 8.96 -1.23 -29.39
N ASP A 3 10.13 -1.38 -30.01
CA ASP A 3 10.71 -2.70 -30.20
C ASP A 3 11.24 -3.22 -28.85
N MET A 4 10.68 -4.34 -28.40
CA MET A 4 11.08 -4.95 -27.12
C MET A 4 12.55 -5.33 -27.05
N LYS A 5 13.15 -5.80 -28.17
CA LYS A 5 14.57 -6.18 -28.19
C LYS A 5 15.48 -4.97 -28.02
N GLU A 6 15.11 -3.85 -28.64
CA GLU A 6 15.84 -2.60 -28.45
C GLU A 6 15.70 -2.08 -27.02
N TYR A 7 14.52 -2.22 -26.43
CA TYR A 7 14.29 -1.80 -25.05
C TYR A 7 15.06 -2.68 -24.04
N LEU A 8 15.08 -4.00 -24.22
CA LEU A 8 15.88 -4.90 -23.40
C LEU A 8 17.38 -4.55 -23.47
N LYS A 9 17.87 -4.20 -24.66
CA LYS A 9 19.26 -3.73 -24.84
C LYS A 9 19.51 -2.42 -24.06
N GLN A 10 18.58 -1.47 -24.12
CA GLN A 10 18.66 -0.24 -23.33
C GLN A 10 18.73 -0.53 -21.83
N ILE A 11 17.92 -1.47 -21.33
CA ILE A 11 17.93 -1.90 -19.92
C ILE A 11 19.33 -2.43 -19.54
N ASP A 12 19.88 -3.35 -20.34
CA ASP A 12 21.19 -3.90 -20.09
C ASP A 12 22.30 -2.82 -20.13
N GLU A 13 22.22 -1.84 -21.03
CA GLU A 13 23.16 -0.72 -21.12
C GLU A 13 23.09 0.19 -19.89
N VAL A 14 21.90 0.46 -19.35
CA VAL A 14 21.73 1.25 -18.10
C VAL A 14 22.36 0.51 -16.93
N ILE A 15 22.09 -0.79 -16.79
CA ILE A 15 22.68 -1.62 -15.73
C ILE A 15 24.22 -1.62 -15.83
N ALA A 16 24.76 -1.79 -17.04
CA ALA A 16 26.21 -1.84 -17.26
C ALA A 16 26.93 -0.53 -16.90
N ARG A 17 26.25 0.62 -17.01
CA ARG A 17 26.83 1.96 -16.70
C ARG A 17 26.69 2.37 -15.25
N GLY A 18 25.67 1.88 -14.59
CA GLY A 18 25.29 2.38 -13.28
C GLY A 18 26.08 1.75 -12.12
N PRO A 19 26.01 2.34 -10.92
CA PRO A 19 26.64 1.78 -9.74
C PRO A 19 25.99 0.48 -9.25
N TYR A 20 24.70 0.29 -9.55
CA TYR A 20 23.97 -0.92 -9.15
C TYR A 20 24.03 -1.98 -10.24
N GLN A 21 24.48 -3.17 -9.88
CA GLN A 21 24.52 -4.35 -10.73
C GLN A 21 23.36 -5.30 -10.37
N ASP A 22 22.99 -6.19 -11.30
CA ASP A 22 21.91 -7.16 -11.12
C ASP A 22 22.29 -8.36 -10.22
N THR A 23 22.91 -8.04 -9.09
CA THR A 23 23.30 -8.97 -8.02
C THR A 23 22.73 -8.51 -6.69
N TRP A 24 22.32 -9.45 -5.84
CA TRP A 24 21.79 -9.11 -4.52
C TRP A 24 22.78 -8.31 -3.67
N ASP A 25 24.07 -8.61 -3.78
CA ASP A 25 25.14 -7.92 -3.08
C ASP A 25 25.18 -6.43 -3.43
N SER A 26 25.15 -6.11 -4.72
CA SER A 26 25.10 -4.74 -5.19
C SER A 26 23.80 -4.04 -4.78
N LEU A 27 22.66 -4.71 -4.95
CA LEU A 27 21.35 -4.14 -4.64
C LEU A 27 21.15 -3.87 -3.15
N SER A 28 21.78 -4.64 -2.26
CA SER A 28 21.71 -4.45 -0.81
C SER A 28 22.37 -3.15 -0.32
N THR A 29 23.11 -2.47 -1.17
CA THR A 29 23.69 -1.15 -0.85
C THR A 29 22.73 0.02 -1.06
N HIS A 30 21.56 -0.24 -1.65
CA HIS A 30 20.53 0.78 -1.86
C HIS A 30 19.82 1.13 -0.55
N PRO A 31 19.82 2.40 -0.11
CA PRO A 31 19.23 2.79 1.16
C PRO A 31 17.72 2.93 1.07
N VAL A 32 17.02 2.75 2.19
CA VAL A 32 15.63 3.19 2.31
C VAL A 32 15.59 4.72 2.32
N PRO A 33 14.83 5.36 1.40
CA PRO A 33 14.78 6.81 1.25
C PRO A 33 14.36 7.56 2.50
N GLU A 34 14.94 8.75 2.70
CA GLU A 34 14.56 9.64 3.81
C GLU A 34 13.07 10.04 3.73
N TRP A 35 12.60 10.38 2.54
CA TRP A 35 11.19 10.76 2.35
C TRP A 35 10.22 9.66 2.81
N PHE A 36 10.55 8.37 2.56
CA PHE A 36 9.70 7.24 2.97
C PHE A 36 9.69 7.07 4.49
N ARG A 37 10.88 7.19 5.11
CA ARG A 37 11.01 7.11 6.58
C ARG A 37 10.21 8.20 7.29
N ALA A 38 10.13 9.39 6.68
CA ALA A 38 9.39 10.55 7.19
C ALA A 38 7.87 10.46 6.94
N ALA A 39 7.45 9.87 5.82
CA ALA A 39 6.09 9.90 5.29
C ALA A 39 5.04 9.23 6.17
N LYS A 40 5.30 8.03 6.65
CA LYS A 40 4.47 7.21 7.56
C LYS A 40 3.10 6.76 7.04
N PHE A 41 2.41 7.58 6.23
CA PHE A 41 1.07 7.33 5.74
C PHE A 41 0.94 7.64 4.24
N GLY A 42 0.45 6.67 3.48
CA GLY A 42 0.17 6.79 2.05
C GLY A 42 -1.20 6.24 1.68
N ILE A 43 -1.65 6.60 0.47
CA ILE A 43 -2.90 6.13 -0.13
C ILE A 43 -2.57 5.15 -1.26
N PHE A 44 -3.26 4.01 -1.30
CA PHE A 44 -3.29 3.06 -2.39
C PHE A 44 -4.58 3.22 -3.18
N ILE A 45 -4.56 3.01 -4.49
CA ILE A 45 -5.75 3.18 -5.32
C ILE A 45 -5.92 1.94 -6.19
N HIS A 46 -6.96 1.13 -5.91
CA HIS A 46 -7.40 0.06 -6.79
C HIS A 46 -8.55 0.54 -7.67
N TRP A 47 -8.22 0.97 -8.87
CA TRP A 47 -9.15 1.50 -9.84
C TRP A 47 -8.78 1.05 -11.26
N GLY A 48 -9.74 0.49 -11.99
CA GLY A 48 -9.52 -0.07 -13.31
C GLY A 48 -10.80 -0.66 -13.90
N VAL A 49 -10.66 -1.42 -14.98
CA VAL A 49 -11.79 -2.07 -15.67
C VAL A 49 -12.56 -3.02 -14.73
N TYR A 50 -11.87 -3.63 -13.78
CA TYR A 50 -12.47 -4.48 -12.74
C TYR A 50 -13.43 -3.74 -11.78
N SER A 51 -13.44 -2.40 -11.80
CA SER A 51 -14.43 -1.60 -11.06
C SER A 51 -15.80 -1.50 -11.77
N VAL A 52 -15.91 -1.96 -13.02
CA VAL A 52 -17.15 -1.87 -13.81
C VAL A 52 -18.21 -2.87 -13.36
N PRO A 53 -17.90 -4.17 -13.11
CA PRO A 53 -18.91 -5.15 -12.72
C PRO A 53 -19.55 -4.89 -11.36
N VAL A 54 -18.88 -4.14 -10.47
CA VAL A 54 -19.29 -3.81 -9.08
C VAL A 54 -19.68 -5.01 -8.22
N PHE A 55 -19.19 -6.20 -8.58
CA PHE A 55 -19.53 -7.49 -7.95
C PHE A 55 -18.28 -8.28 -7.59
N GLY A 56 -18.33 -9.01 -6.46
CA GLY A 56 -17.21 -9.80 -5.97
C GLY A 56 -16.09 -8.90 -5.42
N ASN A 57 -15.01 -8.84 -6.15
CA ASN A 57 -13.84 -8.01 -5.85
C ASN A 57 -12.99 -7.78 -7.12
N GLU A 58 -11.77 -7.27 -6.97
CA GLU A 58 -10.80 -7.03 -8.05
C GLU A 58 -10.35 -8.30 -8.79
N TRP A 59 -10.69 -9.48 -8.27
CA TRP A 59 -10.46 -10.79 -8.93
C TRP A 59 -11.61 -11.20 -9.85
N TYR A 60 -12.64 -10.36 -10.01
CA TYR A 60 -13.76 -10.62 -10.92
C TYR A 60 -13.29 -11.03 -12.33
N PRO A 61 -12.26 -10.41 -12.94
CA PRO A 61 -11.79 -10.78 -14.29
C PRO A 61 -11.37 -12.24 -14.43
N ARG A 62 -10.84 -12.85 -13.37
CA ARG A 62 -10.51 -14.26 -13.31
C ARG A 62 -11.70 -15.11 -12.91
N ASN A 63 -12.38 -14.71 -11.84
CA ASN A 63 -13.43 -15.54 -11.24
C ASN A 63 -14.65 -15.66 -12.16
N MET A 64 -14.94 -14.68 -13.00
CA MET A 64 -16.00 -14.79 -14.00
C MET A 64 -15.80 -15.94 -14.98
N TYR A 65 -14.58 -16.40 -15.18
CA TYR A 65 -14.27 -17.57 -16.05
C TYR A 65 -14.19 -18.89 -15.30
N ILE A 66 -14.35 -18.93 -13.98
CA ILE A 66 -14.38 -20.17 -13.20
C ILE A 66 -15.81 -20.71 -13.13
N GLN A 67 -16.10 -21.77 -13.88
CA GLN A 67 -17.43 -22.37 -13.91
C GLN A 67 -17.92 -22.75 -12.51
N GLY A 68 -19.11 -22.27 -12.15
CA GLY A 68 -19.74 -22.51 -10.85
C GLY A 68 -19.32 -21.53 -9.74
N SER A 69 -18.45 -20.55 -10.01
CA SER A 69 -18.19 -19.47 -9.06
C SER A 69 -19.39 -18.49 -9.00
N PRO A 70 -19.55 -17.73 -7.93
CA PRO A 70 -20.58 -16.68 -7.85
C PRO A 70 -20.44 -15.64 -8.97
N GLU A 71 -19.21 -15.27 -9.33
CA GLU A 71 -18.91 -14.31 -10.39
C GLU A 71 -19.27 -14.86 -11.78
N PHE A 72 -19.04 -16.15 -12.04
CA PHE A 72 -19.45 -16.83 -13.27
C PHE A 72 -20.97 -16.79 -13.45
N GLU A 73 -21.71 -17.19 -12.41
CA GLU A 73 -23.19 -17.21 -12.43
C GLU A 73 -23.76 -15.78 -12.54
N HIS A 74 -23.18 -14.83 -11.83
CA HIS A 74 -23.54 -13.41 -11.93
C HIS A 74 -23.30 -12.89 -13.35
N HIS A 75 -22.16 -13.24 -13.95
CA HIS A 75 -21.80 -12.79 -15.29
C HIS A 75 -22.82 -13.26 -16.35
N ILE A 76 -23.11 -14.58 -16.35
CA ILE A 76 -24.08 -15.13 -17.29
C ILE A 76 -25.46 -14.48 -17.14
N LYS A 77 -25.90 -14.31 -15.88
CA LYS A 77 -27.21 -13.72 -15.58
C LYS A 77 -27.32 -12.27 -16.02
N THR A 78 -26.24 -11.49 -15.87
CA THR A 78 -26.25 -10.04 -16.05
C THR A 78 -25.84 -9.61 -17.44
N TYR A 79 -24.82 -10.26 -18.00
CA TYR A 79 -24.17 -9.85 -19.26
C TYR A 79 -24.32 -10.89 -20.40
N GLY A 80 -24.72 -12.10 -20.07
CA GLY A 80 -24.87 -13.18 -21.04
C GLY A 80 -23.66 -14.12 -21.15
N PRO A 81 -23.63 -14.98 -22.18
CA PRO A 81 -22.55 -15.96 -22.34
C PRO A 81 -21.19 -15.31 -22.58
N HIS A 82 -20.14 -15.84 -21.98
CA HIS A 82 -18.76 -15.34 -22.06
C HIS A 82 -18.20 -15.26 -23.49
N LYS A 83 -18.73 -16.05 -24.43
CA LYS A 83 -18.34 -15.97 -25.85
C LYS A 83 -18.92 -14.75 -26.56
N GLU A 84 -20.00 -14.17 -26.02
CA GLU A 84 -20.71 -12.99 -26.58
C GLU A 84 -20.31 -11.73 -25.85
N PHE A 85 -20.05 -11.82 -24.53
CA PHE A 85 -19.59 -10.74 -23.68
C PHE A 85 -18.50 -11.28 -22.76
N GLY A 86 -17.23 -10.99 -23.07
CA GLY A 86 -16.08 -11.34 -22.25
C GLY A 86 -15.58 -10.17 -21.43
N TYR A 87 -14.47 -10.38 -20.69
CA TYR A 87 -13.94 -9.32 -19.83
C TYR A 87 -13.55 -8.05 -20.60
N LYS A 88 -12.96 -8.18 -21.81
CA LYS A 88 -12.60 -7.03 -22.67
C LYS A 88 -13.78 -6.13 -23.00
N ASP A 89 -15.01 -6.66 -22.96
CA ASP A 89 -16.22 -5.91 -23.30
C ASP A 89 -16.63 -4.94 -22.18
N PHE A 90 -16.05 -5.05 -21.00
CA PHE A 90 -16.14 -4.03 -19.95
C PHE A 90 -15.30 -2.78 -20.24
N ILE A 91 -14.25 -2.86 -21.06
CA ILE A 91 -13.35 -1.73 -21.32
C ILE A 91 -14.09 -0.50 -21.85
N PRO A 92 -15.02 -0.61 -22.84
CA PRO A 92 -15.80 0.55 -23.31
C PRO A 92 -16.76 1.11 -22.24
N MET A 93 -17.08 0.35 -21.20
CA MET A 93 -17.94 0.77 -20.09
C MET A 93 -17.13 1.50 -18.98
N PHE A 94 -15.84 1.27 -18.92
CA PHE A 94 -14.90 2.01 -18.07
C PHE A 94 -14.59 3.38 -18.69
N LYS A 95 -15.43 4.37 -18.42
CA LYS A 95 -15.37 5.68 -19.11
C LYS A 95 -14.65 6.76 -18.31
N ALA A 96 -14.62 6.66 -16.98
CA ALA A 96 -14.02 7.65 -16.10
C ALA A 96 -14.51 9.11 -16.39
N GLU A 97 -15.78 9.27 -16.77
CA GLU A 97 -16.32 10.56 -17.24
C GLU A 97 -16.39 11.63 -16.16
N LYS A 98 -16.27 11.24 -14.89
CA LYS A 98 -16.22 12.14 -13.73
C LYS A 98 -14.86 12.14 -13.05
N PHE A 99 -13.85 11.52 -13.66
CA PHE A 99 -12.52 11.50 -13.09
C PHE A 99 -11.87 12.88 -13.12
N ASP A 100 -11.52 13.36 -11.95
CA ASP A 100 -10.77 14.60 -11.74
C ASP A 100 -9.58 14.32 -10.82
N ALA A 101 -8.37 14.33 -11.39
CA ALA A 101 -7.14 14.02 -10.67
C ALA A 101 -6.80 15.06 -9.59
N GLU A 102 -7.17 16.34 -9.81
CA GLU A 102 -6.95 17.42 -8.83
C GLU A 102 -7.89 17.25 -7.61
N GLU A 103 -9.15 16.84 -7.84
CA GLU A 103 -10.10 16.55 -6.75
C GLU A 103 -9.58 15.38 -5.90
N TRP A 104 -9.07 14.32 -6.54
CA TRP A 104 -8.47 13.19 -5.83
C TRP A 104 -7.26 13.60 -5.01
N ALA A 105 -6.31 14.34 -5.64
CA ALA A 105 -5.10 14.80 -4.96
C ALA A 105 -5.42 15.71 -3.76
N SER A 106 -6.41 16.60 -3.91
CA SER A 106 -6.88 17.47 -2.83
C SER A 106 -7.44 16.65 -1.65
N LEU A 107 -8.24 15.61 -1.92
CA LEU A 107 -8.75 14.73 -0.87
C LEU A 107 -7.62 13.98 -0.15
N PHE A 108 -6.61 13.50 -0.87
CA PHE A 108 -5.49 12.78 -0.27
C PHE A 108 -4.58 13.68 0.55
N GLU A 109 -4.39 14.93 0.12
CA GLU A 109 -3.72 15.97 0.93
C GLU A 109 -4.53 16.27 2.19
N GLU A 110 -5.86 16.45 2.08
CA GLU A 110 -6.77 16.63 3.22
C GLU A 110 -6.70 15.44 4.19
N ALA A 111 -6.61 14.22 3.67
CA ALA A 111 -6.43 12.99 4.46
C ALA A 111 -5.09 12.93 5.21
N GLY A 112 -4.13 13.79 4.88
CA GLY A 112 -2.80 13.82 5.46
C GLY A 112 -1.81 12.83 4.83
N ALA A 113 -2.15 12.21 3.71
CA ALA A 113 -1.23 11.33 2.99
C ALA A 113 0.04 12.06 2.57
N LYS A 114 1.15 11.33 2.46
CA LYS A 114 2.44 11.86 1.99
C LYS A 114 2.87 11.24 0.67
N TYR A 115 2.37 10.07 0.34
CA TYR A 115 2.62 9.40 -0.93
C TYR A 115 1.36 8.69 -1.40
N VAL A 116 1.25 8.48 -2.70
CA VAL A 116 0.09 7.84 -3.33
C VAL A 116 0.57 6.80 -4.34
N VAL A 117 -0.01 5.60 -4.27
CA VAL A 117 0.33 4.46 -5.12
C VAL A 117 -0.89 4.08 -5.96
N PRO A 118 -1.10 4.65 -7.15
CA PRO A 118 -2.11 4.14 -8.08
C PRO A 118 -1.67 2.81 -8.68
N VAL A 119 -2.63 1.93 -8.95
CA VAL A 119 -2.40 0.74 -9.76
C VAL A 119 -2.16 1.14 -11.22
N ALA A 120 -0.95 0.91 -11.72
CA ALA A 120 -0.61 1.16 -13.12
C ALA A 120 -1.10 0.03 -14.06
N GLU A 121 -0.95 -1.22 -13.63
CA GLU A 121 -1.47 -2.41 -14.31
C GLU A 121 -1.82 -3.48 -13.28
N HIS A 122 -3.09 -3.94 -13.26
CA HIS A 122 -3.54 -5.00 -12.39
C HIS A 122 -3.38 -6.37 -13.04
N HIS A 123 -3.83 -7.44 -12.39
CA HIS A 123 -3.80 -8.82 -12.91
C HIS A 123 -4.57 -8.98 -14.22
N ASP A 124 -5.54 -8.11 -14.51
CA ASP A 124 -6.34 -8.12 -15.73
C ASP A 124 -5.56 -7.73 -17.00
N GLY A 125 -4.36 -7.13 -16.83
CA GLY A 125 -3.47 -6.75 -17.92
C GLY A 125 -3.86 -5.46 -18.66
N PHE A 126 -4.89 -4.74 -18.18
CA PHE A 126 -5.26 -3.44 -18.73
C PHE A 126 -4.40 -2.34 -18.09
N GLN A 127 -3.68 -1.58 -18.91
CA GLN A 127 -2.75 -0.55 -18.45
C GLN A 127 -3.50 0.77 -18.23
N MET A 128 -3.43 1.30 -17.01
CA MET A 128 -4.05 2.58 -16.63
C MET A 128 -3.24 3.80 -17.08
N TYR A 129 -2.23 3.60 -17.93
CA TYR A 129 -1.31 4.61 -18.41
C TYR A 129 -1.14 4.52 -19.93
N LYS A 130 -0.57 5.56 -20.54
CA LYS A 130 -0.23 5.58 -21.96
C LYS A 130 0.98 4.67 -22.22
N SER A 131 0.72 3.49 -22.77
CA SER A 131 1.77 2.53 -23.11
C SER A 131 2.16 2.58 -24.60
N SER A 132 3.45 2.40 -24.85
CA SER A 132 3.99 2.17 -26.20
C SER A 132 4.13 0.68 -26.53
N LEU A 133 3.89 -0.21 -25.56
CA LEU A 133 4.10 -1.66 -25.68
C LEU A 133 2.80 -2.44 -25.93
N SER A 134 1.67 -1.88 -25.62
CA SER A 134 0.36 -2.50 -25.81
C SER A 134 -0.71 -1.47 -26.15
N HIS A 135 -1.70 -1.85 -26.95
CA HIS A 135 -2.89 -1.04 -27.25
C HIS A 135 -4.00 -1.16 -26.20
N TRP A 136 -3.88 -2.13 -25.27
CA TRP A 136 -4.85 -2.34 -24.19
C TRP A 136 -4.56 -1.42 -23.01
N ASN A 137 -4.74 -0.12 -23.25
CA ASN A 137 -4.43 0.92 -22.27
C ASN A 137 -5.48 2.04 -22.22
N ALA A 138 -5.53 2.75 -21.10
CA ALA A 138 -6.51 3.78 -20.81
C ALA A 138 -6.41 5.02 -21.74
N ALA A 139 -5.24 5.27 -22.34
CA ALA A 139 -5.08 6.39 -23.28
C ALA A 139 -5.70 6.09 -24.65
N GLU A 140 -5.78 4.82 -25.06
CA GLU A 140 -6.34 4.41 -26.35
C GLU A 140 -7.78 3.90 -26.24
N MET A 141 -8.15 3.30 -25.11
CA MET A 141 -9.44 2.64 -24.87
C MET A 141 -10.11 3.15 -23.59
N GLY A 142 -11.38 2.81 -23.41
CA GLY A 142 -12.15 3.20 -22.23
C GLY A 142 -12.16 4.71 -22.03
N PRO A 143 -11.46 5.25 -21.01
CA PRO A 143 -11.41 6.69 -20.72
C PRO A 143 -10.81 7.53 -21.84
N LYS A 144 -9.93 6.96 -22.64
CA LYS A 144 -9.09 7.64 -23.64
C LYS A 144 -8.28 8.79 -23.03
N ARG A 145 -7.73 8.52 -21.87
CA ARG A 145 -6.91 9.45 -21.05
C ARG A 145 -5.74 8.68 -20.45
N ASP A 146 -4.61 9.35 -20.30
CA ASP A 146 -3.48 8.85 -19.50
C ASP A 146 -3.76 9.10 -18.02
N THR A 147 -4.58 8.22 -17.41
CA THR A 147 -5.06 8.43 -16.05
C THR A 147 -3.92 8.42 -15.03
N LEU A 148 -2.90 7.59 -15.21
CA LEU A 148 -1.72 7.58 -14.33
C LEU A 148 -0.93 8.89 -14.47
N GLY A 149 -0.68 9.35 -15.70
CA GLY A 149 0.04 10.61 -15.94
C GLY A 149 -0.68 11.83 -15.36
N GLU A 150 -2.01 11.88 -15.47
CA GLU A 150 -2.82 12.95 -14.89
C GLU A 150 -2.76 12.92 -13.35
N LEU A 151 -2.80 11.74 -12.72
CA LEU A 151 -2.65 11.58 -11.28
C LEU A 151 -1.25 12.03 -10.81
N CYS A 152 -0.18 11.60 -11.50
CA CYS A 152 1.19 12.01 -11.16
C CYS A 152 1.35 13.54 -11.16
N GLN A 153 0.80 14.21 -12.18
CA GLN A 153 0.84 15.68 -12.26
C GLN A 153 0.05 16.35 -11.14
N ALA A 154 -1.12 15.83 -10.78
CA ALA A 154 -1.91 16.35 -9.69
C ALA A 154 -1.21 16.13 -8.33
N PHE A 155 -0.62 14.96 -8.10
CA PHE A 155 0.12 14.67 -6.87
C PHE A 155 1.30 15.61 -6.68
N GLU A 156 2.06 15.89 -7.74
CA GLU A 156 3.18 16.84 -7.68
C GLU A 156 2.72 18.23 -7.23
N LYS A 157 1.62 18.75 -7.78
CA LYS A 157 1.05 20.06 -7.40
C LYS A 157 0.62 20.13 -5.94
N HIS A 158 0.12 19.01 -5.40
CA HIS A 158 -0.33 18.90 -4.01
C HIS A 158 0.78 18.46 -3.04
N GLY A 159 2.04 18.38 -3.50
CA GLY A 159 3.18 17.97 -2.68
C GLY A 159 3.11 16.52 -2.19
N LEU A 160 2.36 15.67 -2.89
CA LEU A 160 2.28 14.25 -2.63
C LEU A 160 3.34 13.50 -3.45
N VAL A 161 4.02 12.56 -2.84
CA VAL A 161 5.01 11.74 -3.54
C VAL A 161 4.30 10.75 -4.46
N SER A 162 4.57 10.86 -5.77
CA SER A 162 3.98 10.00 -6.79
C SER A 162 4.69 8.64 -6.84
N CYS A 163 3.90 7.57 -6.78
CA CYS A 163 4.33 6.18 -6.82
C CYS A 163 3.50 5.39 -7.84
N ALA A 164 3.78 4.10 -8.02
CA ALA A 164 2.98 3.23 -8.87
C ALA A 164 3.03 1.78 -8.40
N SER A 165 2.04 0.98 -8.77
CA SER A 165 2.06 -0.47 -8.54
C SER A 165 1.89 -1.27 -9.82
N SER A 166 2.53 -2.45 -9.85
CA SER A 166 2.37 -3.43 -10.92
C SER A 166 1.98 -4.78 -10.33
N HIS A 167 0.85 -5.31 -10.81
CA HIS A 167 0.29 -6.60 -10.40
C HIS A 167 0.33 -7.61 -11.54
N ARG A 168 1.00 -7.27 -12.65
CA ARG A 168 1.04 -8.08 -13.88
C ARG A 168 1.64 -9.48 -13.71
N ALA A 169 2.38 -9.76 -12.65
CA ALA A 169 2.99 -11.09 -12.48
C ALA A 169 1.97 -12.23 -12.59
N GLU A 170 0.81 -12.09 -11.96
CA GLU A 170 -0.27 -13.09 -11.98
C GLU A 170 -1.05 -13.14 -13.29
N HIS A 171 -0.92 -12.14 -14.14
CA HIS A 171 -1.56 -12.16 -15.46
C HIS A 171 -1.15 -13.39 -16.29
N TRP A 172 -0.03 -14.01 -15.97
CA TRP A 172 0.43 -15.25 -16.56
C TRP A 172 -0.67 -16.33 -16.65
N PHE A 173 -1.42 -16.52 -15.57
CA PHE A 173 -2.48 -17.51 -15.47
C PHE A 173 -3.89 -16.89 -15.32
N PHE A 174 -4.00 -15.61 -15.02
CA PHE A 174 -5.23 -14.98 -14.54
C PHE A 174 -6.44 -15.18 -15.45
N MET A 175 -6.23 -15.27 -16.75
CA MET A 175 -7.27 -15.50 -17.75
C MET A 175 -7.37 -16.97 -18.19
N GLY A 176 -6.58 -17.88 -17.61
CA GLY A 176 -6.44 -19.29 -18.04
C GLY A 176 -7.73 -20.08 -18.06
N HIS A 177 -8.57 -19.91 -17.04
CA HIS A 177 -9.86 -20.62 -16.92
C HIS A 177 -10.83 -20.32 -18.07
N GLY A 178 -10.66 -19.23 -18.78
CA GLY A 178 -11.47 -18.94 -19.96
C GLY A 178 -11.26 -19.89 -21.13
N LYS A 179 -10.19 -20.70 -21.11
CA LYS A 179 -9.96 -21.76 -22.11
C LYS A 179 -10.66 -23.07 -21.81
N ASP A 180 -11.21 -23.24 -20.59
CA ASP A 180 -11.80 -24.50 -20.14
C ASP A 180 -13.21 -24.73 -20.71
N PHE A 181 -13.82 -23.70 -21.36
CA PHE A 181 -15.14 -23.76 -21.94
C PHE A 181 -15.28 -22.80 -23.16
N ASP A 182 -16.43 -22.74 -23.80
CA ASP A 182 -16.70 -21.87 -24.95
C ASP A 182 -16.85 -20.40 -24.48
N SER A 183 -15.71 -19.70 -24.39
CA SER A 183 -15.61 -18.30 -24.01
C SER A 183 -15.00 -17.44 -25.14
N ASP A 184 -14.73 -16.16 -24.87
CA ASP A 184 -14.02 -15.27 -25.78
C ASP A 184 -12.48 -15.44 -25.70
N ILE A 185 -11.96 -16.23 -24.77
CA ILE A 185 -10.54 -16.54 -24.59
C ILE A 185 -10.17 -17.78 -25.41
N LYS A 186 -9.50 -17.58 -26.54
CA LYS A 186 -9.20 -18.64 -27.52
C LYS A 186 -7.78 -18.53 -28.07
N ASP A 187 -7.13 -19.67 -28.22
CA ASP A 187 -5.86 -19.76 -28.96
C ASP A 187 -6.10 -19.72 -30.49
N PRO A 188 -5.12 -19.28 -31.30
CA PRO A 188 -3.81 -18.80 -30.85
C PRO A 188 -3.85 -17.35 -30.33
N MET A 189 -3.15 -17.09 -29.24
CA MET A 189 -2.89 -15.76 -28.74
C MET A 189 -1.42 -15.38 -28.95
N LYS A 190 -1.14 -14.08 -29.04
CA LYS A 190 0.21 -13.56 -29.17
C LYS A 190 0.47 -12.47 -28.13
N ARG A 191 1.71 -12.18 -27.86
CA ARG A 191 2.12 -11.06 -27.02
C ARG A 191 1.49 -9.75 -27.50
N GLY A 192 0.92 -9.00 -26.57
CA GLY A 192 0.19 -7.75 -26.86
C GLY A 192 -1.33 -7.94 -26.98
N ASP A 193 -1.86 -9.17 -27.05
CA ASP A 193 -3.28 -9.43 -26.85
C ASP A 193 -3.63 -9.31 -25.35
N LEU A 194 -4.83 -8.79 -25.03
CA LEU A 194 -5.21 -8.52 -23.63
C LEU A 194 -5.08 -9.76 -22.73
N TYR A 195 -5.53 -10.92 -23.21
CA TYR A 195 -5.59 -12.16 -22.44
C TYR A 195 -4.31 -12.99 -22.50
N TRP A 196 -3.31 -12.57 -23.31
CA TRP A 196 -2.08 -13.33 -23.45
C TRP A 196 -1.27 -13.34 -22.15
N PRO A 197 -0.77 -14.52 -21.68
CA PRO A 197 -0.78 -15.81 -22.38
C PRO A 197 -1.90 -16.75 -21.91
N ALA A 198 -2.69 -16.40 -20.86
CA ALA A 198 -3.78 -17.20 -20.30
C ALA A 198 -3.36 -18.67 -20.09
N MET A 199 -2.32 -18.88 -19.29
CA MET A 199 -1.79 -20.20 -18.96
C MET A 199 -2.64 -20.87 -17.88
N PRO A 200 -2.59 -22.20 -17.74
CA PRO A 200 -3.20 -22.88 -16.62
C PRO A 200 -2.68 -22.34 -15.28
N GLU A 201 -3.58 -22.24 -14.30
CA GLU A 201 -3.25 -21.78 -12.97
C GLU A 201 -2.56 -22.88 -12.16
N GLY A 202 -1.40 -22.57 -11.60
CA GLY A 202 -0.65 -23.46 -10.72
C GLY A 202 -0.94 -23.20 -9.23
N ASP A 203 -0.21 -23.85 -8.35
CA ASP A 203 -0.26 -23.60 -6.92
C ASP A 203 0.45 -22.27 -6.61
N HIS A 204 -0.28 -21.29 -6.11
CA HIS A 204 0.24 -19.94 -5.78
C HIS A 204 1.24 -19.95 -4.61
N GLN A 205 1.20 -20.99 -3.77
CA GLN A 205 2.12 -21.14 -2.64
C GLN A 205 3.42 -21.84 -3.02
N ASP A 206 3.44 -22.52 -4.18
CA ASP A 206 4.65 -23.16 -4.69
C ASP A 206 5.42 -22.24 -5.62
N ILE A 207 6.57 -21.76 -5.15
CA ILE A 207 7.47 -20.89 -5.95
C ILE A 207 8.07 -21.60 -7.17
N PHE A 208 7.85 -22.89 -7.33
CA PHE A 208 8.28 -23.72 -8.46
C PHE A 208 7.09 -24.26 -9.27
N SER A 209 5.87 -23.74 -9.04
CA SER A 209 4.68 -24.24 -9.72
C SER A 209 4.78 -24.17 -11.25
N GLU A 210 4.19 -25.16 -11.91
CA GLU A 210 4.17 -25.24 -13.37
C GLU A 210 2.74 -25.03 -13.92
N PRO A 211 2.58 -24.43 -15.10
CA PRO A 211 3.65 -24.01 -16.02
C PRO A 211 4.31 -22.68 -15.57
N ALA A 212 5.64 -22.71 -15.48
CA ALA A 212 6.41 -21.53 -15.12
C ALA A 212 6.33 -20.45 -16.20
N PRO A 213 6.37 -19.14 -15.83
CA PRO A 213 6.47 -18.05 -16.80
C PRO A 213 7.66 -18.24 -17.74
N ASN A 214 7.38 -18.20 -19.05
CA ASN A 214 8.39 -18.33 -20.06
C ASN A 214 9.17 -17.03 -20.28
N GLU A 215 10.29 -17.12 -21.01
CA GLU A 215 11.16 -16.00 -21.28
C GLU A 215 10.43 -14.82 -21.95
N GLU A 216 9.54 -15.09 -22.90
CA GLU A 216 8.81 -14.04 -23.63
C GLU A 216 7.89 -13.24 -22.68
N TYR A 217 7.22 -13.93 -21.75
CA TYR A 217 6.38 -13.30 -20.75
C TYR A 217 7.20 -12.48 -19.74
N LEU A 218 8.31 -13.04 -19.26
CA LEU A 218 9.18 -12.36 -18.32
C LEU A 218 9.84 -11.10 -18.91
N GLN A 219 10.20 -11.16 -20.20
CA GLN A 219 10.70 -10.00 -20.93
C GLN A 219 9.61 -8.93 -21.14
N ASP A 220 8.37 -9.33 -21.43
CA ASP A 220 7.23 -8.43 -21.53
C ASP A 220 6.92 -7.78 -20.17
N TRP A 221 6.92 -8.55 -19.09
CA TRP A 221 6.76 -8.04 -17.73
C TRP A 221 7.85 -7.02 -17.37
N LEU A 222 9.12 -7.33 -17.63
CA LEU A 222 10.23 -6.44 -17.35
C LEU A 222 10.13 -5.13 -18.15
N THR A 223 9.87 -5.21 -19.46
CA THR A 223 9.81 -4.02 -20.31
C THR A 223 8.62 -3.12 -19.98
N ARG A 224 7.44 -3.67 -19.66
CA ARG A 224 6.28 -2.89 -19.19
C ARG A 224 6.57 -2.18 -17.88
N THR A 225 7.22 -2.86 -16.94
CA THR A 225 7.58 -2.26 -15.66
C THR A 225 8.62 -1.16 -15.83
N CYS A 226 9.62 -1.37 -16.70
CA CYS A 226 10.59 -0.33 -17.03
C CYS A 226 9.95 0.86 -17.78
N GLU A 227 8.90 0.64 -18.59
CA GLU A 227 8.15 1.72 -19.21
C GLU A 227 7.47 2.63 -18.17
N ILE A 228 6.88 2.05 -17.11
CA ILE A 228 6.33 2.82 -15.98
C ILE A 228 7.42 3.65 -15.31
N ILE A 229 8.60 3.06 -15.09
CA ILE A 229 9.75 3.75 -14.50
C ILE A 229 10.18 4.94 -15.35
N ASP A 230 10.36 4.74 -16.66
CA ASP A 230 10.89 5.77 -17.57
C ASP A 230 9.91 6.91 -17.85
N GLU A 231 8.60 6.62 -17.91
CA GLU A 231 7.60 7.61 -18.32
C GLU A 231 7.02 8.39 -17.14
N TYR A 232 6.98 7.77 -15.93
CA TYR A 232 6.28 8.37 -14.78
C TYR A 232 7.18 8.60 -13.55
N HIS A 233 8.41 8.14 -13.56
CA HIS A 233 9.41 8.33 -12.48
C HIS A 233 8.85 8.06 -11.08
N PRO A 234 8.15 6.94 -10.83
CA PRO A 234 7.59 6.69 -9.50
C PRO A 234 8.69 6.67 -8.46
N LYS A 235 8.43 7.24 -7.27
CA LYS A 235 9.39 7.20 -6.15
C LYS A 235 9.32 5.88 -5.38
N LEU A 236 8.20 5.18 -5.46
CA LEU A 236 8.02 3.84 -4.95
C LEU A 236 7.35 3.00 -6.03
N LEU A 237 7.92 1.83 -6.29
CA LEU A 237 7.35 0.81 -7.14
C LEU A 237 6.89 -0.36 -6.27
N TYR A 238 5.58 -0.52 -6.18
CA TYR A 238 4.95 -1.58 -5.42
C TYR A 238 4.73 -2.80 -6.30
N PHE A 239 5.07 -3.98 -5.77
CA PHE A 239 4.74 -5.25 -6.37
C PHE A 239 3.83 -6.08 -5.48
N ASP A 240 2.83 -6.65 -6.12
CA ASP A 240 1.95 -7.62 -5.52
C ASP A 240 2.52 -9.03 -5.61
N TRP A 241 1.70 -10.02 -5.30
CA TRP A 241 2.00 -11.43 -5.27
C TRP A 241 2.60 -11.96 -6.57
N TRP A 242 3.12 -13.15 -6.47
CA TRP A 242 3.62 -14.06 -7.50
C TRP A 242 4.96 -13.68 -8.12
N ILE A 243 5.48 -12.50 -7.92
CA ILE A 243 6.87 -12.19 -8.29
C ILE A 243 7.88 -13.02 -7.50
N GLN A 244 7.47 -13.67 -6.39
CA GLN A 244 8.28 -14.61 -5.64
C GLN A 244 8.54 -15.92 -6.39
N HIS A 245 7.76 -16.26 -7.45
CA HIS A 245 8.00 -17.44 -8.28
C HIS A 245 9.42 -17.40 -8.84
N GLN A 246 10.13 -18.55 -8.81
CA GLN A 246 11.56 -18.61 -9.13
C GLN A 246 11.95 -18.02 -10.50
N ALA A 247 11.07 -18.13 -11.48
CA ALA A 247 11.30 -17.64 -12.84
C ALA A 247 11.50 -16.11 -12.89
N PHE A 248 10.90 -15.36 -11.98
CA PHE A 248 11.08 -13.90 -11.90
C PHE A 248 12.42 -13.48 -11.32
N ARG A 249 13.10 -14.30 -10.53
CA ARG A 249 14.29 -13.88 -9.78
C ARG A 249 15.41 -13.22 -10.60
N PRO A 250 15.78 -13.70 -11.79
CA PRO A 250 16.75 -12.99 -12.63
C PRO A 250 16.24 -11.62 -13.09
N TYR A 251 14.94 -11.54 -13.40
CA TYR A 251 14.30 -10.33 -13.88
C TYR A 251 14.08 -9.29 -12.77
N LEU A 252 13.79 -9.73 -11.55
CA LEU A 252 13.72 -8.86 -10.36
C LEU A 252 15.05 -8.15 -10.08
N LYS A 253 16.17 -8.88 -10.20
CA LYS A 253 17.49 -8.29 -10.05
C LYS A 253 17.78 -7.26 -11.14
N LYS A 254 17.48 -7.58 -12.38
CA LYS A 254 17.61 -6.64 -13.51
C LYS A 254 16.75 -5.40 -13.32
N LEU A 255 15.49 -5.60 -12.94
CA LEU A 255 14.57 -4.50 -12.69
C LEU A 255 15.05 -3.56 -11.59
N ALA A 256 15.47 -4.11 -10.45
CA ALA A 256 15.96 -3.30 -9.34
C ALA A 256 17.24 -2.54 -9.71
N ALA A 257 18.19 -3.21 -10.37
CA ALA A 257 19.40 -2.54 -10.86
C ALA A 257 19.07 -1.42 -11.86
N TYR A 258 18.18 -1.69 -12.81
CA TYR A 258 17.70 -0.66 -13.76
C TYR A 258 17.10 0.53 -13.03
N TYR A 259 16.12 0.30 -12.17
CA TYR A 259 15.39 1.35 -11.48
C TYR A 259 16.29 2.19 -10.57
N TYR A 260 17.14 1.55 -9.77
CA TYR A 260 18.09 2.25 -8.90
C TYR A 260 19.11 3.07 -9.69
N ASN A 261 19.57 2.57 -10.85
CA ASN A 261 20.47 3.31 -11.72
C ASN A 261 19.77 4.50 -12.40
N ARG A 262 18.51 4.34 -12.85
CA ARG A 262 17.71 5.44 -13.41
C ARG A 262 17.49 6.52 -12.37
N ALA A 263 17.18 6.15 -11.14
CA ALA A 263 17.04 7.09 -10.03
C ALA A 263 18.33 7.89 -9.77
N GLN A 264 19.50 7.24 -9.85
CA GLN A 264 20.79 7.93 -9.75
C GLN A 264 21.01 8.92 -10.91
N GLU A 265 20.65 8.54 -12.14
CA GLU A 265 20.72 9.44 -13.30
C GLU A 265 19.83 10.69 -13.12
N TRP A 266 18.69 10.55 -12.46
CA TRP A 266 17.74 11.63 -12.19
C TRP A 266 18.05 12.43 -10.92
N GLY A 267 18.94 11.94 -10.06
CA GLY A 267 19.22 12.51 -8.74
C GLY A 267 18.07 12.32 -7.76
N GLU A 268 17.36 11.18 -7.86
CA GLU A 268 16.17 10.87 -7.08
C GLU A 268 16.39 9.69 -6.13
N GLU A 269 15.63 9.69 -5.03
CA GLU A 269 15.57 8.57 -4.10
C GLU A 269 14.32 7.73 -4.38
N VAL A 270 14.50 6.44 -4.62
CA VAL A 270 13.42 5.51 -4.97
C VAL A 270 13.40 4.27 -4.08
N LEU A 271 12.30 3.53 -4.15
CA LEU A 271 12.08 2.34 -3.32
C LEU A 271 11.28 1.29 -4.10
N ILE A 272 11.55 0.02 -3.85
CA ILE A 272 10.72 -1.12 -4.24
C ILE A 272 10.11 -1.72 -2.98
N THR A 273 8.82 -2.05 -3.00
CA THR A 273 8.17 -2.87 -1.97
C THR A 273 7.79 -4.24 -2.51
N TYR A 274 7.89 -5.26 -1.67
CA TYR A 274 7.67 -6.66 -2.08
C TYR A 274 7.09 -7.53 -0.95
N LYS A 275 6.48 -8.63 -1.33
CA LYS A 275 5.91 -9.66 -0.45
C LYS A 275 6.64 -11.00 -0.60
N HIS A 276 6.49 -11.90 0.37
CA HIS A 276 6.90 -13.31 0.30
C HIS A 276 8.35 -13.58 -0.13
N ASP A 277 9.31 -12.87 0.43
CA ASP A 277 10.73 -13.07 0.14
C ASP A 277 11.09 -13.08 -1.36
N ALA A 278 10.30 -12.34 -2.19
CA ALA A 278 10.58 -12.21 -3.61
C ALA A 278 11.94 -11.57 -3.88
N PHE A 279 12.34 -10.63 -3.04
CA PHE A 279 13.67 -10.03 -3.02
C PHE A 279 14.50 -10.56 -1.85
N MET A 280 15.81 -10.57 -2.02
CA MET A 280 16.71 -10.80 -0.88
C MET A 280 16.52 -9.69 0.15
N PHE A 281 16.42 -10.07 1.43
CA PHE A 281 16.26 -9.10 2.51
C PHE A 281 17.35 -8.02 2.47
N GLY A 282 16.93 -6.75 2.59
CA GLY A 282 17.81 -5.58 2.53
C GLY A 282 18.04 -5.02 1.12
N THR A 283 17.52 -5.66 0.05
CA THR A 283 17.63 -5.14 -1.33
C THR A 283 16.42 -4.34 -1.78
N ALA A 284 15.32 -4.47 -1.07
CA ALA A 284 14.06 -3.75 -1.21
C ALA A 284 13.31 -3.78 0.13
N LEU A 285 12.16 -3.16 0.22
CA LEU A 285 11.40 -3.01 1.47
C LEU A 285 10.31 -4.08 1.58
N VAL A 286 10.25 -4.75 2.73
CA VAL A 286 9.19 -5.72 3.05
C VAL A 286 7.84 -5.03 3.16
N ASP A 287 6.84 -5.59 2.50
CA ASP A 287 5.43 -5.22 2.61
C ASP A 287 4.60 -6.41 3.14
N ILE A 288 3.65 -6.13 4.03
CA ILE A 288 2.76 -7.14 4.63
C ILE A 288 1.32 -6.82 4.24
N GLU A 289 0.69 -7.73 3.51
CA GLU A 289 -0.69 -7.54 3.09
C GLU A 289 -1.69 -7.72 4.22
N ARG A 290 -2.57 -6.72 4.39
CA ARG A 290 -3.69 -6.77 5.36
C ARG A 290 -3.29 -7.32 6.72
N GLY A 291 -2.12 -6.89 7.22
CA GLY A 291 -1.61 -7.40 8.48
C GLY A 291 -0.54 -6.51 9.07
N GLN A 292 0.17 -7.01 10.06
CA GLN A 292 1.25 -6.26 10.70
C GLN A 292 2.15 -7.18 11.54
N PHE A 293 3.27 -6.63 11.98
CA PHE A 293 4.13 -7.29 12.95
C PHE A 293 3.60 -7.14 14.39
N ALA A 294 3.78 -8.17 15.20
CA ALA A 294 3.41 -8.14 16.61
C ALA A 294 4.37 -7.26 17.43
N ASP A 295 5.63 -7.17 17.02
CA ASP A 295 6.70 -6.47 17.74
C ASP A 295 7.47 -5.51 16.82
N VAL A 296 8.27 -4.62 17.42
CA VAL A 296 9.12 -3.66 16.72
C VAL A 296 10.15 -4.38 15.84
N LYS A 297 10.37 -3.84 14.63
CA LYS A 297 11.42 -4.32 13.74
C LYS A 297 12.59 -3.34 13.70
N PRO A 298 13.84 -3.81 13.63
CA PRO A 298 15.02 -2.95 13.51
C PRO A 298 15.21 -2.38 12.09
N TYR A 299 14.29 -2.66 11.18
CA TYR A 299 14.24 -2.20 9.80
C TYR A 299 12.90 -1.56 9.49
N TYR A 300 12.86 -0.73 8.44
CA TYR A 300 11.62 -0.16 7.93
C TYR A 300 10.83 -1.20 7.15
N TRP A 301 9.51 -1.10 7.22
CA TRP A 301 8.58 -1.96 6.50
C TRP A 301 7.30 -1.20 6.16
N GLN A 302 6.49 -1.77 5.31
CA GLN A 302 5.18 -1.24 4.96
C GLN A 302 4.11 -2.31 5.24
N THR A 303 2.92 -1.88 5.51
CA THR A 303 1.72 -2.70 5.37
C THR A 303 0.71 -1.98 4.53
N ASP A 304 0.02 -2.73 3.69
CA ASP A 304 -1.14 -2.27 2.97
C ASP A 304 -2.43 -2.88 3.56
N THR A 305 -3.48 -2.09 3.58
CA THR A 305 -4.84 -2.52 3.92
C THR A 305 -5.83 -1.61 3.21
N ALA A 306 -7.13 -1.92 3.29
CA ALA A 306 -8.15 -1.12 2.63
C ALA A 306 -9.15 -0.53 3.62
N VAL A 307 -9.83 0.55 3.22
CA VAL A 307 -11.00 1.07 3.95
C VAL A 307 -12.14 0.06 3.95
N ALA A 308 -12.23 -0.79 2.92
CA ALA A 308 -13.18 -1.89 2.83
C ALA A 308 -12.54 -3.22 3.29
N LEU A 309 -13.28 -4.01 4.07
CA LEU A 309 -12.84 -5.30 4.60
C LEU A 309 -12.83 -6.42 3.55
N ASN A 310 -13.69 -6.35 2.55
CA ASN A 310 -14.03 -7.45 1.66
C ASN A 310 -13.56 -7.28 0.22
N SER A 311 -13.03 -6.10 -0.15
CA SER A 311 -12.53 -5.82 -1.51
C SER A 311 -11.43 -4.77 -1.50
N TRP A 312 -10.54 -4.80 -2.51
CA TRP A 312 -9.62 -3.71 -2.81
C TRP A 312 -10.25 -2.68 -3.74
N CYS A 313 -11.13 -3.09 -4.66
CA CYS A 313 -11.85 -2.19 -5.55
C CYS A 313 -13.27 -1.85 -5.04
N TYR A 314 -13.93 -0.94 -5.73
CA TYR A 314 -15.32 -0.64 -5.46
C TYR A 314 -16.24 -1.80 -5.84
N THR A 315 -17.10 -2.18 -4.91
CA THR A 315 -18.27 -3.05 -5.15
C THR A 315 -19.51 -2.48 -4.45
N GLU A 316 -20.70 -2.92 -4.87
CA GLU A 316 -21.95 -2.46 -4.23
C GLU A 316 -22.10 -2.95 -2.79
N ASN A 317 -21.35 -3.98 -2.40
CA ASN A 317 -21.44 -4.62 -1.08
C ASN A 317 -20.17 -4.42 -0.24
N ASN A 318 -19.46 -3.29 -0.39
CA ASN A 318 -18.28 -3.00 0.43
C ASN A 318 -18.68 -2.84 1.91
N GLU A 319 -17.93 -3.52 2.78
CA GLU A 319 -18.03 -3.43 4.23
C GLU A 319 -16.90 -2.54 4.74
N TYR A 320 -17.22 -1.37 5.26
CA TYR A 320 -16.24 -0.37 5.64
C TYR A 320 -15.76 -0.50 7.09
N ARG A 321 -14.50 -0.21 7.29
CA ARG A 321 -13.85 -0.12 8.61
C ARG A 321 -14.10 1.25 9.24
N PRO A 322 -14.35 1.32 10.57
CA PRO A 322 -14.36 2.61 11.27
C PRO A 322 -13.00 3.33 11.15
N ALA A 323 -13.02 4.63 10.88
CA ALA A 323 -11.80 5.44 10.81
C ALA A 323 -10.96 5.35 12.10
N ALA A 324 -11.60 5.28 13.27
CA ALA A 324 -10.93 5.14 14.56
C ALA A 324 -10.09 3.85 14.64
N ASP A 325 -10.54 2.74 14.07
CA ASP A 325 -9.80 1.47 14.07
C ASP A 325 -8.60 1.54 13.11
N ILE A 326 -8.76 2.20 11.95
CA ILE A 326 -7.65 2.44 11.01
C ILE A 326 -6.59 3.35 11.65
N ILE A 327 -7.00 4.39 12.38
CA ILE A 327 -6.07 5.27 13.10
C ILE A 327 -5.30 4.49 14.18
N ARG A 328 -5.96 3.59 14.92
CA ARG A 328 -5.29 2.72 15.91
C ARG A 328 -4.26 1.80 15.25
N ASP A 329 -4.63 1.18 14.14
CA ASP A 329 -3.70 0.35 13.38
C ASP A 329 -2.52 1.17 12.86
N MET A 330 -2.75 2.36 12.30
CA MET A 330 -1.69 3.27 11.85
C MET A 330 -0.72 3.62 12.98
N VAL A 331 -1.21 3.97 14.16
CA VAL A 331 -0.40 4.28 15.33
C VAL A 331 0.44 3.07 15.77
N ASP A 332 -0.17 1.88 15.82
CA ASP A 332 0.52 0.64 16.20
C ASP A 332 1.64 0.30 15.19
N ILE A 333 1.35 0.37 13.90
CA ILE A 333 2.31 0.13 12.81
C ILE A 333 3.50 1.08 12.90
N ILE A 334 3.24 2.38 13.04
CA ILE A 334 4.29 3.42 13.07
C ILE A 334 5.18 3.26 14.30
N SER A 335 4.61 2.93 15.46
CA SER A 335 5.37 2.68 16.68
C SER A 335 6.33 1.48 16.57
N LYS A 336 6.14 0.61 15.57
CA LYS A 336 6.94 -0.57 15.28
C LYS A 336 7.85 -0.42 14.06
N ASN A 337 8.06 0.81 13.59
CA ASN A 337 8.91 1.17 12.45
C ASN A 337 8.28 0.91 11.07
N GLY A 338 6.96 0.79 10.99
CA GLY A 338 6.21 0.58 9.76
C GLY A 338 5.60 1.86 9.18
N ASN A 339 5.23 1.80 7.91
CA ASN A 339 4.36 2.77 7.23
C ASN A 339 3.02 2.10 6.88
N LEU A 340 1.94 2.86 6.94
CA LEU A 340 0.62 2.42 6.49
C LEU A 340 0.35 2.91 5.07
N LEU A 341 0.01 1.99 4.17
CA LEU A 341 -0.54 2.26 2.84
C LEU A 341 -2.02 1.88 2.83
N LEU A 342 -2.92 2.87 2.81
CA LEU A 342 -4.35 2.67 2.94
C LEU A 342 -5.05 2.76 1.59
N ASN A 343 -5.69 1.68 1.17
CA ASN A 343 -6.34 1.58 -0.12
C ASN A 343 -7.78 2.11 -0.09
N ILE A 344 -8.14 2.74 -1.21
CA ILE A 344 -9.50 3.12 -1.59
C ILE A 344 -9.87 2.49 -2.94
N GLY A 345 -11.18 2.36 -3.19
CA GLY A 345 -11.72 1.80 -4.43
C GLY A 345 -12.65 2.78 -5.16
N PRO A 346 -12.13 3.62 -6.07
CA PRO A 346 -12.97 4.50 -6.88
C PRO A 346 -13.92 3.74 -7.80
N ARG A 347 -15.07 4.37 -8.12
CA ARG A 347 -16.05 3.85 -9.08
C ARG A 347 -15.52 3.94 -10.51
N ALA A 348 -16.07 3.13 -11.40
CA ALA A 348 -15.70 3.13 -12.83
C ALA A 348 -15.91 4.50 -13.53
N ASP A 349 -16.80 5.34 -13.03
CA ASP A 349 -17.02 6.70 -13.52
C ASP A 349 -15.95 7.71 -13.07
N GLY A 350 -15.05 7.30 -12.16
CA GLY A 350 -13.98 8.13 -11.61
C GLY A 350 -14.34 8.87 -10.33
N THR A 351 -15.52 8.62 -9.74
CA THR A 351 -15.87 9.20 -8.44
C THR A 351 -15.31 8.36 -7.29
N ILE A 352 -14.81 9.02 -6.25
CA ILE A 352 -14.49 8.34 -4.98
C ILE A 352 -15.79 8.16 -4.19
N PRO A 353 -16.09 6.93 -3.69
CA PRO A 353 -17.26 6.69 -2.86
C PRO A 353 -17.31 7.63 -1.65
N ALA A 354 -18.52 8.04 -1.26
CA ALA A 354 -18.70 8.97 -0.15
C ALA A 354 -18.19 8.39 1.18
N GLU A 355 -18.28 7.07 1.35
CA GLU A 355 -17.79 6.34 2.51
C GLU A 355 -16.27 6.37 2.58
N ASP A 356 -15.57 6.09 1.47
CA ASP A 356 -14.10 6.20 1.37
C ASP A 356 -13.65 7.62 1.72
N ALA A 357 -14.28 8.62 1.10
CA ALA A 357 -13.94 10.03 1.33
C ALA A 357 -14.21 10.48 2.79
N ALA A 358 -15.28 10.00 3.41
CA ALA A 358 -15.57 10.30 4.81
C ALA A 358 -14.52 9.72 5.75
N ILE A 359 -14.10 8.46 5.55
CA ILE A 359 -13.05 7.82 6.34
C ILE A 359 -11.73 8.57 6.18
N LEU A 360 -11.35 8.93 4.95
CA LEU A 360 -10.12 9.69 4.67
C LEU A 360 -10.13 11.06 5.38
N ARG A 361 -11.25 11.80 5.33
CA ARG A 361 -11.37 13.09 6.04
C ARG A 361 -11.30 12.95 7.55
N GLU A 362 -11.89 11.89 8.13
CA GLU A 362 -11.76 11.63 9.57
C GLU A 362 -10.31 11.34 9.98
N ILE A 363 -9.58 10.55 9.18
CA ILE A 363 -8.15 10.31 9.40
C ILE A 363 -7.38 11.62 9.29
N GLY A 364 -7.65 12.43 8.26
CA GLY A 364 -7.02 13.72 8.05
C GLY A 364 -7.28 14.71 9.18
N ALA A 365 -8.50 14.78 9.69
CA ALA A 365 -8.84 15.62 10.84
C ALA A 365 -8.04 15.24 12.08
N TRP A 366 -7.85 13.95 12.35
CA TRP A 366 -7.02 13.48 13.45
C TRP A 366 -5.53 13.77 13.23
N LEU A 367 -5.02 13.53 12.01
CA LEU A 367 -3.61 13.80 11.64
C LEU A 367 -3.26 15.29 11.64
N LYS A 368 -4.20 16.17 11.27
CA LYS A 368 -4.01 17.62 11.32
C LYS A 368 -3.65 18.11 12.72
N VAL A 369 -4.16 17.44 13.74
CA VAL A 369 -3.93 17.78 15.16
C VAL A 369 -2.74 17.03 15.71
N ASN A 370 -2.62 15.74 15.38
CA ASN A 370 -1.68 14.82 16.01
C ASN A 370 -0.46 14.47 15.12
N GLY A 371 -0.33 15.11 13.96
CA GLY A 371 0.68 14.76 12.95
C GLY A 371 2.13 14.87 13.44
N GLU A 372 2.43 15.75 14.41
CA GLU A 372 3.77 15.84 15.01
C GLU A 372 4.19 14.56 15.76
N ALA A 373 3.22 13.75 16.19
CA ALA A 373 3.46 12.46 16.82
C ALA A 373 3.58 11.29 15.80
N ILE A 374 3.37 11.59 14.52
CA ILE A 374 3.30 10.61 13.42
C ILE A 374 4.43 10.84 12.42
N TYR A 375 4.43 12.00 11.74
CA TYR A 375 5.39 12.31 10.68
C TYR A 375 6.77 12.64 11.22
N ASN A 376 7.82 12.27 10.47
CA ASN A 376 9.21 12.50 10.85
C ASN A 376 9.60 11.89 12.22
N THR A 377 8.82 10.93 12.71
CA THR A 377 9.09 10.28 13.98
C THR A 377 10.05 9.11 13.84
N HIS A 378 10.70 8.79 14.93
CA HIS A 378 11.55 7.61 15.08
C HIS A 378 11.16 6.81 16.33
N LEU A 379 11.73 5.61 16.44
CA LEU A 379 11.47 4.73 17.57
C LEU A 379 11.99 5.31 18.88
N TRP A 380 11.22 5.10 19.94
CA TRP A 380 11.73 5.17 21.29
C TRP A 380 12.31 3.81 21.69
N ARG A 381 12.94 3.72 22.87
CA ARG A 381 13.50 2.47 23.42
C ARG A 381 12.47 1.34 23.56
N LYS A 382 11.17 1.64 23.53
CA LYS A 382 10.03 0.74 23.64
C LYS A 382 8.95 1.22 22.67
N TYR A 383 8.38 0.33 21.87
CA TYR A 383 7.34 0.72 20.92
C TYR A 383 5.98 0.98 21.58
N GLY A 384 5.71 0.31 22.70
CA GLY A 384 4.44 0.42 23.38
C GLY A 384 4.35 -0.45 24.63
N GLU A 385 3.21 -0.37 25.29
CA GLU A 385 2.83 -1.19 26.44
C GLU A 385 1.31 -1.30 26.54
N GLY A 386 0.84 -2.26 27.33
CA GLY A 386 -0.58 -2.51 27.56
C GLY A 386 -0.95 -3.98 27.43
N PRO A 387 -2.20 -4.33 27.74
CA PRO A 387 -2.66 -5.71 27.79
C PRO A 387 -2.94 -6.32 26.41
N THR A 388 -3.24 -5.48 25.37
CA THR A 388 -3.67 -5.98 24.07
C THR A 388 -2.49 -6.43 23.24
N GLN A 389 -2.52 -7.69 22.82
CA GLN A 389 -1.54 -8.27 21.90
C GLN A 389 -2.05 -8.21 20.46
N VAL A 390 -1.17 -7.83 19.56
CA VAL A 390 -1.42 -7.83 18.13
C VAL A 390 -0.95 -9.15 17.52
N ILE A 391 -1.80 -9.77 16.72
CA ILE A 391 -1.47 -11.01 16.00
C ILE A 391 -0.61 -10.65 14.80
N GLU A 392 0.57 -11.26 14.71
CA GLU A 392 1.48 -11.09 13.58
C GLU A 392 1.01 -11.90 12.37
N GLY A 393 1.19 -11.35 11.18
CA GLY A 393 1.00 -12.05 9.93
C GLY A 393 0.14 -11.29 8.92
N GLN A 394 0.06 -11.86 7.73
CA GLN A 394 -0.78 -11.35 6.65
C GLN A 394 -2.26 -11.67 6.89
N PHE A 395 -3.14 -10.90 6.28
CA PHE A 395 -4.61 -11.08 6.34
C PHE A 395 -5.18 -11.12 7.77
N SER A 396 -4.49 -10.45 8.72
CA SER A 396 -4.92 -10.36 10.12
C SER A 396 -5.70 -9.09 10.45
N ASP A 397 -5.91 -8.18 9.48
CA ASP A 397 -6.61 -6.91 9.66
C ASP A 397 -8.10 -7.04 10.03
N LYS A 398 -8.72 -8.19 9.71
CA LYS A 398 -10.09 -8.53 10.12
C LYS A 398 -10.21 -8.96 11.58
N ILE A 399 -9.09 -9.28 12.23
CA ILE A 399 -9.09 -9.68 13.64
C ILE A 399 -9.25 -8.43 14.49
N LYS A 400 -10.39 -8.34 15.17
CA LYS A 400 -10.69 -7.20 16.04
C LYS A 400 -9.69 -7.12 17.20
N LYS A 401 -9.07 -5.96 17.35
CA LYS A 401 -8.19 -5.63 18.48
C LYS A 401 -8.99 -4.81 19.48
N GLU A 402 -9.12 -5.32 20.70
CA GLU A 402 -9.84 -4.63 21.76
C GLU A 402 -8.86 -3.79 22.60
N PHE A 403 -8.34 -2.72 22.02
CA PHE A 403 -7.50 -1.78 22.73
C PHE A 403 -8.26 -1.10 23.88
N THR A 404 -7.53 -0.74 24.91
CA THR A 404 -8.01 -0.07 26.11
C THR A 404 -7.25 1.23 26.36
N SER A 405 -7.63 1.99 27.38
CA SER A 405 -6.88 3.16 27.85
C SER A 405 -5.54 2.82 28.53
N ASN A 406 -5.23 1.54 28.70
CA ASN A 406 -3.95 1.06 29.20
C ASN A 406 -2.99 0.64 28.07
N ASP A 407 -3.49 0.61 26.82
CA ASP A 407 -2.65 0.32 25.65
C ASP A 407 -2.05 1.63 25.14
N ILE A 408 -0.74 1.73 25.15
CA ILE A 408 0.01 2.93 24.81
C ILE A 408 1.03 2.58 23.73
N ARG A 409 1.21 3.49 22.78
CA ARG A 409 2.27 3.43 21.76
C ARG A 409 3.16 4.65 21.86
N TYR A 410 4.42 4.49 21.48
CA TYR A 410 5.43 5.53 21.61
C TYR A 410 6.09 5.89 20.29
N THR A 411 6.25 7.19 20.06
CA THR A 411 7.06 7.75 19.00
C THR A 411 7.89 8.91 19.56
N MET A 412 8.97 9.28 18.88
CA MET A 412 9.78 10.45 19.22
C MET A 412 9.93 11.38 18.03
N ASN A 413 9.93 12.70 18.33
CA ASN A 413 10.26 13.73 17.36
C ASN A 413 10.98 14.88 18.09
N GLY A 414 12.26 15.12 17.76
CA GLY A 414 13.12 16.03 18.52
C GLY A 414 13.21 15.63 20.00
N ASP A 415 13.02 16.59 20.88
CA ASP A 415 13.08 16.40 22.34
C ASP A 415 11.73 15.92 22.95
N ASN A 416 10.77 15.58 22.10
CA ASN A 416 9.45 15.16 22.55
C ASN A 416 9.23 13.67 22.38
N LEU A 417 8.79 13.04 23.47
CA LEU A 417 8.20 11.73 23.46
C LEU A 417 6.68 11.85 23.36
N TYR A 418 6.10 11.14 22.43
CA TYR A 418 4.64 11.05 22.31
C TYR A 418 4.17 9.72 22.89
N ALA A 419 3.32 9.81 23.91
CA ALA A 419 2.62 8.67 24.47
C ALA A 419 1.20 8.66 23.90
N ILE A 420 0.94 7.75 22.97
CA ILE A 420 -0.31 7.65 22.24
C ILE A 420 -1.16 6.57 22.88
N VAL A 421 -2.16 6.98 23.63
CA VAL A 421 -3.10 6.09 24.30
C VAL A 421 -4.18 5.66 23.34
N MET A 422 -4.34 4.36 23.15
CA MET A 422 -5.14 3.78 22.07
C MET A 422 -6.65 3.99 22.23
N CYS A 423 -7.12 4.16 23.47
CA CYS A 423 -8.51 4.48 23.77
C CYS A 423 -8.61 5.54 24.87
N CYS A 424 -9.59 6.42 24.75
CA CYS A 424 -9.88 7.44 25.75
C CYS A 424 -10.27 6.81 27.08
N SER A 425 -9.71 7.32 28.20
CA SER A 425 -10.15 6.94 29.54
C SER A 425 -11.44 7.67 29.92
N PRO A 426 -12.48 6.95 30.38
CA PRO A 426 -13.77 7.56 30.69
C PRO A 426 -13.72 8.60 31.81
N ASP A 427 -12.79 8.46 32.75
CA ASP A 427 -12.61 9.37 33.85
C ASP A 427 -11.49 10.40 33.65
N GLY A 428 -10.81 10.38 32.49
CA GLY A 428 -9.72 11.29 32.15
C GLY A 428 -8.42 11.02 32.90
N SER A 429 -8.26 9.85 33.54
CA SER A 429 -7.06 9.46 34.26
C SER A 429 -6.25 8.48 33.42
N TYR A 430 -4.94 8.72 33.32
CA TYR A 430 -4.01 7.89 32.57
C TYR A 430 -2.75 7.63 33.37
N THR A 431 -2.21 6.42 33.25
CA THR A 431 -0.92 6.06 33.82
C THR A 431 -0.01 5.51 32.73
N ILE A 432 1.20 6.04 32.64
CA ILE A 432 2.22 5.62 31.69
C ILE A 432 3.36 4.96 32.46
N PRO A 433 3.33 3.63 32.64
CA PRO A 433 4.27 2.90 33.53
C PRO A 433 5.73 3.07 33.09
N SER A 434 6.02 3.04 31.79
CA SER A 434 7.38 3.17 31.26
C SER A 434 8.04 4.52 31.53
N LEU A 435 7.29 5.52 32.01
CA LEU A 435 7.81 6.84 32.40
C LEU A 435 7.92 7.01 33.93
N GLY A 436 7.76 5.93 34.73
CA GLY A 436 7.97 5.95 36.15
C GLY A 436 9.39 6.36 36.57
N LYS A 437 9.53 6.93 37.78
CA LYS A 437 10.83 7.29 38.32
C LYS A 437 11.67 6.03 38.51
N GLN A 438 12.99 6.18 38.35
CA GLN A 438 13.94 5.16 38.74
C GLN A 438 13.97 5.04 40.25
N ASP A 439 13.72 3.85 40.78
CA ASP A 439 13.89 3.53 42.20
C ASP A 439 15.30 3.00 42.49
N ALA A 440 15.61 2.86 43.77
CA ALA A 440 16.89 2.31 44.23
C ALA A 440 17.05 0.79 43.97
N SER A 441 16.02 0.11 43.45
CA SER A 441 15.97 -1.34 43.25
C SER A 441 16.52 -1.82 41.91
N SER A 442 17.17 -0.97 41.16
CA SER A 442 17.84 -1.28 39.89
C SER A 442 16.95 -1.73 38.71
N LYS A 443 15.64 -1.55 38.78
CA LYS A 443 14.80 -1.72 37.56
C LYS A 443 15.03 -0.55 36.62
N PRO A 444 15.17 -0.79 35.31
CA PRO A 444 15.44 0.26 34.33
C PRO A 444 14.18 1.08 34.03
N ASN A 445 13.71 1.85 35.02
CA ASN A 445 12.70 2.87 34.80
C ASN A 445 13.33 4.06 34.04
N PHE A 446 12.51 5.01 33.66
CA PHE A 446 12.97 6.16 32.89
C PHE A 446 13.69 7.18 33.78
N ALA A 447 14.99 7.36 33.58
CA ALA A 447 15.81 8.32 34.33
C ALA A 447 15.77 9.75 33.78
N GLY A 448 15.13 9.96 32.59
CA GLY A 448 15.03 11.26 31.96
C GLY A 448 14.19 12.25 32.75
N ILE A 449 14.47 13.53 32.50
CA ILE A 449 13.76 14.65 33.15
C ILE A 449 12.56 14.99 32.25
N ILE A 450 11.36 14.98 32.84
CA ILE A 450 10.14 15.45 32.18
C ILE A 450 9.97 16.93 32.57
N ARG A 451 9.92 17.81 31.57
CA ARG A 451 9.74 19.25 31.76
C ARG A 451 8.28 19.63 31.75
N ASP A 452 7.52 19.06 30.82
CA ASP A 452 6.10 19.37 30.66
C ASP A 452 5.35 18.19 30.04
N VAL A 453 4.03 18.18 30.24
CA VAL A 453 3.10 17.21 29.64
C VAL A 453 1.86 17.98 29.15
N SER A 454 1.54 17.80 27.88
CA SER A 454 0.33 18.36 27.27
C SER A 454 -0.44 17.32 26.48
N VAL A 455 -1.74 17.55 26.25
CA VAL A 455 -2.58 16.72 25.39
C VAL A 455 -2.80 17.44 24.08
N LEU A 456 -2.59 16.75 22.96
CA LEU A 456 -2.79 17.36 21.65
C LEU A 456 -4.27 17.46 21.29
N GLY A 457 -4.68 18.60 20.72
CA GLY A 457 -6.03 18.83 20.20
C GLY A 457 -7.11 19.14 21.22
N PHE A 458 -6.74 19.34 22.48
CA PHE A 458 -7.67 19.71 23.53
C PHE A 458 -7.12 20.85 24.37
N ASP A 459 -7.97 21.88 24.61
CA ASP A 459 -7.64 23.02 25.50
C ASP A 459 -7.84 22.62 26.97
N SER A 460 -7.26 21.47 27.35
CA SER A 460 -7.36 20.96 28.71
C SER A 460 -6.00 20.94 29.38
N PRO A 461 -5.83 21.59 30.54
CA PRO A 461 -4.62 21.49 31.31
C PRO A 461 -4.34 20.05 31.72
N CYS A 462 -3.11 19.58 31.55
CA CYS A 462 -2.65 18.30 32.05
C CYS A 462 -2.12 18.47 33.48
N ALA A 463 -2.88 18.03 34.48
CA ALA A 463 -2.32 17.85 35.80
C ALA A 463 -1.56 16.53 35.82
N TRP A 464 -0.26 16.57 36.17
CA TRP A 464 0.55 15.36 36.19
C TRP A 464 1.44 15.23 37.40
N THR A 465 1.68 13.99 37.83
CA THR A 465 2.62 13.61 38.89
C THR A 465 3.41 12.40 38.39
N ARG A 466 4.55 12.14 39.04
CA ARG A 466 5.42 11.03 38.65
C ARG A 466 5.98 10.34 39.88
N ASP A 467 5.81 9.03 39.95
CA ASP A 467 6.41 8.16 40.99
C ASP A 467 7.02 6.90 40.35
N GLU A 468 7.35 5.91 41.14
CA GLU A 468 7.95 4.67 40.67
C GLU A 468 6.98 3.82 39.83
N SER A 469 5.66 4.00 39.99
CA SER A 469 4.64 3.25 39.26
C SER A 469 4.37 3.82 37.87
N GLY A 470 4.66 5.10 37.62
CA GLY A 470 4.46 5.72 36.33
C GLY A 470 4.44 7.24 36.33
N LEU A 471 4.17 7.78 35.14
CA LEU A 471 3.70 9.15 34.92
C LEU A 471 2.16 9.10 34.98
N HIS A 472 1.56 9.77 35.94
CA HIS A 472 0.13 9.87 36.13
C HIS A 472 -0.37 11.19 35.57
N ILE A 473 -1.34 11.14 34.68
CA ILE A 473 -1.91 12.30 34.00
C ILE A 473 -3.40 12.36 34.29
N LYS A 474 -3.90 13.54 34.60
CA LYS A 474 -5.33 13.84 34.74
C LYS A 474 -5.69 14.98 33.80
N VAL A 475 -6.66 14.73 32.93
CA VAL A 475 -7.25 15.72 32.01
C VAL A 475 -8.75 15.72 32.12
N GLU A 476 -9.37 16.85 31.87
CA GLU A 476 -10.83 17.00 31.87
C GLU A 476 -11.34 17.24 30.44
N ASN A 477 -12.58 16.82 30.17
CA ASN A 477 -13.27 17.08 28.91
C ASN A 477 -12.54 16.53 27.65
N VAL A 478 -11.73 15.48 27.78
CA VAL A 478 -11.15 14.76 26.65
C VAL A 478 -12.05 13.56 26.36
N LEU A 479 -12.93 13.70 25.37
CA LEU A 479 -13.85 12.64 24.94
C LEU A 479 -13.69 12.43 23.46
N THR A 480 -13.24 11.25 23.05
CA THR A 480 -13.05 10.86 21.66
C THR A 480 -13.11 9.35 21.52
N ASP A 481 -13.50 8.87 20.35
CA ASP A 481 -13.41 7.45 19.97
C ASP A 481 -12.03 7.09 19.35
N LYS A 482 -11.17 8.08 19.16
CA LYS A 482 -9.85 7.98 18.55
C LYS A 482 -8.73 7.96 19.61
N PRO A 483 -7.49 7.55 19.25
CA PRO A 483 -6.35 7.65 20.16
C PRO A 483 -6.12 9.06 20.69
N VAL A 484 -5.73 9.13 21.97
CA VAL A 484 -5.36 10.39 22.67
C VAL A 484 -3.85 10.50 22.75
N VAL A 485 -3.31 11.64 22.35
CA VAL A 485 -1.85 11.85 22.26
C VAL A 485 -1.38 12.79 23.35
N PHE A 486 -0.52 12.28 24.22
CA PHE A 486 0.21 13.09 25.19
C PHE A 486 1.61 13.41 24.66
N LYS A 487 1.93 14.70 24.59
CA LYS A 487 3.26 15.19 24.30
C LYS A 487 4.01 15.36 25.61
N VAL A 488 5.10 14.64 25.76
CA VAL A 488 5.98 14.66 26.92
C VAL A 488 7.29 15.31 26.51
N ASN A 489 7.51 16.54 26.98
CA ASN A 489 8.75 17.27 26.70
C ASN A 489 9.85 16.78 27.64
N LEU A 490 10.96 16.35 27.06
CA LEU A 490 12.13 15.81 27.75
C LEU A 490 13.27 16.80 27.76
N ASP A 491 14.18 16.67 28.77
CA ASP A 491 15.41 17.45 28.90
C ASP A 491 16.63 16.54 28.72
#